data_99fd5a2f3d1fa75474ab00b979a7c804
#
_entry.id   99fd5a2f3d1fa75474ab00b979a7c804
#
_cell.length_a   1.000
_cell.length_b   1.000
_cell.length_c   1.000
_cell.angle_alpha   90.00
_cell.angle_beta   90.00
_cell.angle_gamma   90.00
#
_symmetry.space_group_name_H-M   'P 1'
#
loop_
_entity.id
_entity.type
_entity.pdbx_description
1 polymer ?
#
loop_
_entity_poly.entity_id
_entity_poly.type
_entity_poly.pdbx_seq_one_letter_code
_entity_poly.pdbx_strand_id
1 'polypeptide(L)'
;PDTMELTEYPLPNEEARPRRMALTSDDRIWYVDYARGYLGRLDPATGQIKEWENPAKSQSRPYAMTVDDKDRLWFVETLPQPNRFVGFDPKTEEFFSITEIGSGGGTVRNMVFHQPSREIWFGTDVNTVGRVLVP
;
A
#
# COMPACT_ATOMS: atom_id res chain seq x y z
N PRO A 1 8.16 21.94 -17.82
CA PRO A 1 9.56 22.29 -17.47
C PRO A 1 10.51 21.77 -18.53
N ASP A 2 11.53 22.55 -18.85
CA ASP A 2 12.51 22.22 -19.89
C ASP A 2 13.63 21.29 -19.38
N THR A 3 13.66 21.03 -18.08
CA THR A 3 14.59 20.12 -17.42
C THR A 3 13.87 19.21 -16.43
N MET A 4 14.40 17.97 -16.26
CA MET A 4 13.99 17.09 -15.17
C MET A 4 14.77 17.46 -13.92
N GLU A 5 14.05 17.85 -12.86
CA GLU A 5 14.60 18.07 -11.54
C GLU A 5 14.23 16.87 -10.65
N LEU A 6 15.24 16.28 -10.02
CA LEU A 6 15.06 15.14 -9.11
C LEU A 6 15.22 15.61 -7.66
N THR A 7 14.23 15.29 -6.83
CA THR A 7 14.31 15.48 -5.39
C THR A 7 14.08 14.15 -4.69
N GLU A 8 14.96 13.79 -3.75
CA GLU A 8 14.84 12.58 -2.95
C GLU A 8 14.57 12.94 -1.49
N TYR A 9 13.69 12.18 -0.85
CA TYR A 9 13.33 12.32 0.55
C TYR A 9 13.85 11.09 1.32
N PRO A 10 14.91 11.24 2.14
CA PRO A 10 15.42 10.13 2.94
C PRO A 10 14.37 9.69 3.97
N LEU A 11 14.16 8.38 4.07
CA LEU A 11 13.25 7.80 5.08
C LEU A 11 13.93 7.77 6.45
N PRO A 12 13.16 7.80 7.56
CA PRO A 12 13.71 7.87 8.92
C PRO A 12 14.60 6.69 9.30
N ASN A 13 14.42 5.54 8.65
CA ASN A 13 15.18 4.33 8.94
C ASN A 13 15.91 3.84 7.69
N GLU A 14 17.23 3.64 7.81
CA GLU A 14 18.13 3.22 6.72
C GLU A 14 17.80 1.81 6.18
N GLU A 15 17.14 0.97 6.96
CA GLU A 15 16.69 -0.37 6.54
C GLU A 15 15.40 -0.35 5.74
N ALA A 16 14.71 0.79 5.65
CA ALA A 16 13.47 0.90 4.89
C ALA A 16 13.68 0.57 3.41
N ARG A 17 12.71 -0.14 2.85
CA ARG A 17 12.71 -0.53 1.43
C ARG A 17 11.31 -0.28 0.85
N PRO A 18 10.99 0.99 0.51
CA PRO A 18 9.70 1.31 -0.09
C PRO A 18 9.55 0.59 -1.44
N ARG A 19 8.35 0.05 -1.68
CA ARG A 19 8.04 -0.69 -2.93
C ARG A 19 7.01 0.06 -3.76
N ARG A 20 5.74 -0.01 -3.40
CA ARG A 20 4.66 0.67 -4.11
C ARG A 20 4.26 1.93 -3.37
N MET A 21 3.75 2.88 -4.14
CA MET A 21 3.28 4.16 -3.64
C MET A 21 1.88 4.44 -4.17
N ALA A 22 1.13 5.25 -3.42
CA ALA A 22 -0.16 5.80 -3.81
C ALA A 22 -0.23 7.27 -3.38
N LEU A 23 -1.07 8.04 -4.04
CA LEU A 23 -1.30 9.45 -3.73
C LEU A 23 -2.75 9.62 -3.30
N THR A 24 -2.95 10.32 -2.20
CA THR A 24 -4.27 10.77 -1.75
C THR A 24 -4.58 12.16 -2.32
N SER A 25 -5.87 12.55 -2.32
CA SER A 25 -6.33 13.82 -2.92
C SER A 25 -5.79 15.09 -2.25
N ASP A 26 -5.18 14.94 -1.07
CA ASP A 26 -4.50 15.99 -0.31
C ASP A 26 -3.00 16.11 -0.64
N ASP A 27 -2.56 15.54 -1.77
CA ASP A 27 -1.18 15.53 -2.27
C ASP A 27 -0.18 14.81 -1.33
N ARG A 28 -0.65 13.93 -0.45
CA ARG A 28 0.23 13.11 0.37
C ARG A 28 0.68 11.88 -0.42
N ILE A 29 1.96 11.55 -0.26
CA ILE A 29 2.58 10.36 -0.84
C ILE A 29 2.57 9.26 0.21
N TRP A 30 1.96 8.12 -0.11
CA TRP A 30 1.93 6.95 0.74
C TRP A 30 2.81 5.86 0.16
N TYR A 31 3.50 5.11 1.00
CA TYR A 31 4.37 4.01 0.59
C TYR A 31 4.25 2.81 1.54
N VAL A 32 4.57 1.63 1.04
CA VAL A 32 4.71 0.43 1.86
C VAL A 32 6.19 0.06 1.99
N ASP A 33 6.67 -0.07 3.23
CA ASP A 33 8.02 -0.52 3.54
C ASP A 33 8.08 -2.03 3.62
N TYR A 34 8.55 -2.63 2.55
CA TYR A 34 8.65 -4.09 2.40
C TYR A 34 9.56 -4.74 3.44
N ALA A 35 10.67 -4.10 3.80
CA ALA A 35 11.66 -4.70 4.69
C ALA A 35 11.19 -4.73 6.14
N ARG A 36 10.60 -3.64 6.62
CA ARG A 36 10.27 -3.45 8.03
C ARG A 36 8.81 -3.74 8.36
N GLY A 37 7.90 -3.75 7.35
CA GLY A 37 6.48 -3.97 7.55
C GLY A 37 5.73 -2.73 8.04
N TYR A 38 5.99 -1.59 7.43
CA TYR A 38 5.34 -0.32 7.74
C TYR A 38 4.56 0.24 6.55
N LEU A 39 3.49 0.95 6.86
CA LEU A 39 2.85 1.91 5.99
C LEU A 39 3.40 3.29 6.33
N GLY A 40 3.87 4.05 5.34
CA GLY A 40 4.42 5.37 5.55
C GLY A 40 3.69 6.44 4.74
N ARG A 41 3.68 7.66 5.26
CA ARG A 41 3.17 8.86 4.59
C ARG A 41 4.24 9.93 4.56
N LEU A 42 4.50 10.50 3.39
CA LEU A 42 5.34 11.67 3.17
C LEU A 42 4.46 12.88 2.82
N ASP A 43 4.71 13.99 3.48
CA ASP A 43 4.25 15.31 3.06
C ASP A 43 5.34 15.95 2.18
N PRO A 44 5.17 16.04 0.86
CA PRO A 44 6.21 16.57 -0.02
C PRO A 44 6.44 18.08 0.16
N ALA A 45 5.48 18.83 0.71
CA ALA A 45 5.63 20.26 0.96
C ALA A 45 6.55 20.56 2.15
N THR A 46 6.60 19.66 3.14
CA THR A 46 7.38 19.86 4.38
C THR A 46 8.51 18.85 4.57
N GLY A 47 8.49 17.73 3.82
CA GLY A 47 9.39 16.60 3.99
C GLY A 47 9.07 15.74 5.23
N GLN A 48 7.97 16.03 5.93
CA GLN A 48 7.60 15.26 7.13
C GLN A 48 7.12 13.85 6.76
N ILE A 49 7.58 12.87 7.52
CA ILE A 49 7.24 11.46 7.37
C ILE A 49 6.58 10.96 8.66
N LYS A 50 5.49 10.18 8.49
CA LYS A 50 4.84 9.43 9.57
C LYS A 50 4.68 7.98 9.14
N GLU A 51 4.91 7.05 10.07
CA GLU A 51 4.84 5.62 9.79
C GLU A 51 3.93 4.90 10.79
N TRP A 52 3.25 3.85 10.31
CA TRP A 52 2.39 2.95 11.10
C TRP A 52 2.87 1.52 10.89
N GLU A 53 3.05 0.78 11.98
CA GLU A 53 3.39 -0.65 11.91
C GLU A 53 2.19 -1.44 11.36
N ASN A 54 2.42 -2.24 10.32
CA ASN A 54 1.37 -3.04 9.67
C ASN A 54 0.86 -4.15 10.60
N PRO A 55 -0.36 -4.69 10.37
CA PRO A 55 -0.94 -5.72 11.22
C PRO A 55 -0.09 -6.98 11.39
N ALA A 56 0.63 -7.41 10.34
CA ALA A 56 1.57 -8.54 10.45
C ALA A 56 2.98 -8.13 10.93
N LYS A 57 3.19 -6.85 11.27
CA LYS A 57 4.47 -6.31 11.77
C LYS A 57 5.64 -6.65 10.84
N SER A 58 6.76 -7.07 11.38
CA SER A 58 7.94 -7.49 10.61
C SER A 58 7.68 -8.66 9.64
N GLN A 59 6.57 -9.39 9.82
CA GLN A 59 6.13 -10.46 8.93
C GLN A 59 5.20 -9.98 7.80
N SER A 60 4.99 -8.68 7.68
CA SER A 60 4.09 -8.10 6.69
C SER A 60 4.60 -8.27 5.25
N ARG A 61 5.85 -7.88 4.98
CA ARG A 61 6.40 -7.82 3.61
C ARG A 61 5.41 -7.20 2.61
N PRO A 62 4.89 -5.99 2.87
CA PRO A 62 3.85 -5.39 2.04
C PRO A 62 4.40 -5.03 0.66
N TYR A 63 3.62 -5.27 -0.41
CA TYR A 63 4.10 -5.01 -1.77
C TYR A 63 3.09 -4.20 -2.59
N ALA A 64 2.01 -4.82 -3.11
CA ALA A 64 0.99 -4.12 -3.88
C ALA A 64 0.29 -3.06 -3.04
N MET A 65 -0.02 -1.91 -3.66
CA MET A 65 -0.70 -0.79 -3.01
C MET A 65 -1.52 0.01 -4.02
N THR A 66 -2.65 0.53 -3.58
CA THR A 66 -3.48 1.51 -4.31
C THR A 66 -4.27 2.37 -3.33
N VAL A 67 -4.96 3.39 -3.85
CA VAL A 67 -5.89 4.25 -3.11
C VAL A 67 -7.27 4.17 -3.76
N ASP A 68 -8.34 4.24 -2.98
CA ASP A 68 -9.71 4.27 -3.47
C ASP A 68 -10.28 5.70 -3.59
N ASP A 69 -11.53 5.80 -4.03
CA ASP A 69 -12.25 7.06 -4.23
C ASP A 69 -12.63 7.81 -2.94
N LYS A 70 -12.32 7.25 -1.77
CA LYS A 70 -12.49 7.86 -0.45
C LYS A 70 -11.15 8.18 0.23
N ASP A 71 -10.05 8.14 -0.54
CA ASP A 71 -8.67 8.30 -0.06
C ASP A 71 -8.22 7.23 0.96
N ARG A 72 -8.85 6.06 0.98
CA ARG A 72 -8.40 4.96 1.83
C ARG A 72 -7.31 4.17 1.11
N LEU A 73 -6.30 3.77 1.88
CA LEU A 73 -5.17 2.99 1.36
C LEU A 73 -5.48 1.50 1.42
N TRP A 74 -5.13 0.80 0.36
CA TRP A 74 -5.25 -0.65 0.24
C TRP A 74 -3.90 -1.23 -0.15
N PHE A 75 -3.45 -2.25 0.57
CA PHE A 75 -2.19 -2.93 0.26
C PHE A 75 -2.28 -4.42 0.61
N VAL A 76 -1.30 -5.19 0.15
CA VAL A 76 -1.24 -6.62 0.42
C VAL A 76 0.00 -6.95 1.24
N GLU A 77 -0.20 -7.60 2.38
CA GLU A 77 0.86 -8.25 3.14
C GLU A 77 1.16 -9.60 2.48
N THR A 78 2.40 -9.78 2.01
CA THR A 78 2.75 -10.89 1.12
C THR A 78 3.50 -12.04 1.79
N LEU A 79 4.06 -11.85 2.99
CA LEU A 79 4.68 -12.95 3.73
C LEU A 79 3.65 -13.88 4.38
N PRO A 80 2.54 -13.41 4.97
CA PRO A 80 1.48 -14.30 5.40
C PRO A 80 0.97 -15.16 4.23
N GLN A 81 0.72 -16.44 4.49
CA GLN A 81 0.11 -17.35 3.54
C GLN A 81 -1.16 -17.95 4.17
N PRO A 82 -2.34 -17.63 3.64
CA PRO A 82 -2.62 -16.76 2.48
C PRO A 82 -2.16 -15.32 2.64
N ASN A 83 -1.86 -14.63 1.51
CA ASN A 83 -1.62 -13.19 1.51
C ASN A 83 -2.85 -12.46 2.07
N ARG A 84 -2.63 -11.34 2.74
CA ARG A 84 -3.69 -10.56 3.38
C ARG A 84 -3.88 -9.21 2.71
N PHE A 85 -5.11 -8.95 2.29
CA PHE A 85 -5.56 -7.67 1.76
C PHE A 85 -5.91 -6.75 2.93
N VAL A 86 -5.25 -5.61 3.06
CA VAL A 86 -5.37 -4.72 4.21
C VAL A 86 -5.89 -3.35 3.77
N GLY A 87 -6.88 -2.83 4.48
CA GLY A 87 -7.39 -1.47 4.33
C GLY A 87 -6.99 -0.58 5.50
N PHE A 88 -6.55 0.64 5.19
CA PHE A 88 -6.19 1.68 6.16
C PHE A 88 -6.92 2.99 5.84
N ASP A 89 -7.53 3.60 6.85
CA ASP A 89 -8.19 4.90 6.73
C ASP A 89 -7.28 6.03 7.25
N PRO A 90 -6.78 6.93 6.38
CA PRO A 90 -5.96 8.06 6.79
C PRO A 90 -6.62 9.04 7.75
N LYS A 91 -7.97 9.10 7.75
CA LYS A 91 -8.73 10.03 8.61
C LYS A 91 -8.76 9.59 10.06
N THR A 92 -8.91 8.30 10.30
CA THR A 92 -8.91 7.71 11.65
C THR A 92 -7.55 7.17 12.04
N GLU A 93 -6.64 7.01 11.07
CA GLU A 93 -5.33 6.38 11.22
C GLU A 93 -5.43 4.93 11.71
N GLU A 94 -6.46 4.20 11.26
CA GLU A 94 -6.73 2.83 11.68
C GLU A 94 -6.70 1.84 10.51
N PHE A 95 -6.20 0.64 10.77
CA PHE A 95 -6.37 -0.51 9.89
C PHE A 95 -7.78 -1.09 10.13
N PHE A 96 -8.68 -0.88 9.17
CA PHE A 96 -10.10 -1.18 9.33
C PHE A 96 -10.53 -2.50 8.68
N SER A 97 -9.69 -3.09 7.83
CA SER A 97 -10.02 -4.31 7.09
C SER A 97 -8.79 -5.20 6.91
N ILE A 98 -8.96 -6.50 7.14
CA ILE A 98 -7.96 -7.53 6.84
C ILE A 98 -8.71 -8.72 6.25
N THR A 99 -8.40 -9.09 5.00
CA THR A 99 -9.07 -10.17 4.28
C THR A 99 -8.03 -11.08 3.61
N GLU A 100 -8.13 -12.38 3.81
CA GLU A 100 -7.26 -13.36 3.17
C GLU A 100 -7.60 -13.54 1.69
N ILE A 101 -6.58 -13.71 0.85
CA ILE A 101 -6.74 -14.00 -0.57
C ILE A 101 -6.94 -15.49 -0.74
N GLY A 102 -8.15 -15.91 -1.19
CA GLY A 102 -8.58 -17.30 -1.22
C GLY A 102 -7.68 -18.26 -2.02
N SER A 103 -6.99 -17.78 -3.05
CA SER A 103 -5.99 -18.56 -3.80
C SER A 103 -4.63 -18.68 -3.09
N GLY A 104 -4.46 -18.02 -1.95
CA GLY A 104 -3.17 -17.87 -1.27
C GLY A 104 -2.40 -16.64 -1.73
N GLY A 105 -2.51 -16.24 -3.01
CA GLY A 105 -1.88 -15.05 -3.59
C GLY A 105 -0.40 -15.23 -3.97
N GLY A 106 0.36 -16.07 -3.28
CA GLY A 106 1.82 -16.19 -3.44
C GLY A 106 2.51 -14.89 -3.04
N THR A 107 2.70 -13.99 -4.00
CA THR A 107 3.13 -12.60 -3.76
C THR A 107 2.36 -11.66 -4.69
N VAL A 108 1.43 -10.91 -4.17
CA VAL A 108 0.68 -9.90 -4.93
C VAL A 108 1.52 -8.63 -5.03
N ARG A 109 1.99 -8.30 -6.24
CA ARG A 109 2.94 -7.19 -6.47
C ARG A 109 2.31 -5.95 -7.07
N ASN A 110 1.11 -6.05 -7.61
CA ASN A 110 0.43 -4.93 -8.24
C ASN A 110 -1.09 -5.02 -8.07
N MET A 111 -1.72 -3.86 -7.98
CA MET A 111 -3.16 -3.73 -7.94
C MET A 111 -3.58 -2.37 -8.53
N VAL A 112 -4.81 -2.27 -8.95
CA VAL A 112 -5.40 -1.05 -9.47
C VAL A 112 -6.84 -0.89 -9.00
N PHE A 113 -7.20 0.32 -8.57
CA PHE A 113 -8.58 0.67 -8.26
C PHE A 113 -9.31 1.10 -9.53
N HIS A 114 -10.42 0.45 -9.82
CA HIS A 114 -11.32 0.78 -10.91
C HIS A 114 -12.52 1.55 -10.38
N GLN A 115 -12.48 2.87 -10.49
CA GLN A 115 -13.48 3.76 -9.91
C GLN A 115 -14.93 3.46 -10.35
N PRO A 116 -15.24 3.22 -11.64
CA PRO A 116 -16.63 3.01 -12.05
C PRO A 116 -17.32 1.81 -11.40
N SER A 117 -16.60 0.73 -11.13
CA SER A 117 -17.16 -0.46 -10.44
C SER A 117 -16.84 -0.51 -8.95
N ARG A 118 -15.98 0.41 -8.47
CA ARG A 118 -15.47 0.44 -7.09
C ARG A 118 -14.82 -0.89 -6.68
N GLU A 119 -14.06 -1.46 -7.59
CA GLU A 119 -13.33 -2.70 -7.39
C GLU A 119 -11.82 -2.46 -7.44
N ILE A 120 -11.08 -3.21 -6.63
CA ILE A 120 -9.64 -3.31 -6.77
C ILE A 120 -9.32 -4.62 -7.47
N TRP A 121 -8.61 -4.54 -8.58
CA TRP A 121 -8.13 -5.67 -9.35
C TRP A 121 -6.67 -5.94 -9.05
N PHE A 122 -6.26 -7.18 -8.96
CA PHE A 122 -4.90 -7.59 -8.64
C PHE A 122 -4.50 -8.90 -9.30
N GLY A 123 -3.22 -9.04 -9.61
CA GLY A 123 -2.62 -10.29 -10.08
C GLY A 123 -1.92 -11.03 -8.96
N THR A 124 -1.89 -12.36 -9.04
CA THR A 124 -1.22 -13.23 -8.06
C THR A 124 -0.09 -14.03 -8.70
N ASP A 125 0.80 -14.60 -7.88
CA ASP A 125 1.82 -15.54 -8.34
C ASP A 125 1.31 -17.00 -8.41
N VAL A 126 0.00 -17.22 -8.27
CA VAL A 126 -0.63 -18.54 -8.28
C VAL A 126 -1.65 -18.71 -9.40
N ASN A 127 -1.37 -18.10 -10.55
CA ASN A 127 -2.16 -18.24 -11.78
C ASN A 127 -3.61 -17.71 -11.68
N THR A 128 -3.83 -16.63 -10.90
CA THR A 128 -5.15 -16.00 -10.80
C THR A 128 -5.09 -14.50 -10.98
N VAL A 129 -6.17 -13.94 -11.52
CA VAL A 129 -6.51 -12.52 -11.41
C VAL A 129 -7.69 -12.43 -10.45
N GLY A 130 -7.57 -11.59 -9.45
CA GLY A 130 -8.60 -11.40 -8.44
C GLY A 130 -9.20 -10.01 -8.47
N ARG A 131 -10.37 -9.89 -7.84
CA ARG A 131 -10.99 -8.59 -7.57
C ARG A 131 -11.61 -8.57 -6.18
N VAL A 132 -11.68 -7.39 -5.60
CA VAL A 132 -12.37 -7.13 -4.34
C VAL A 132 -13.22 -5.88 -4.49
N LEU A 133 -14.47 -5.95 -4.06
CA LEU A 133 -15.36 -4.79 -3.99
C LEU A 133 -15.00 -3.97 -2.74
N VAL A 134 -14.77 -2.67 -2.95
CA VAL A 134 -14.44 -1.74 -1.86
C VAL A 134 -15.73 -1.26 -1.18
N PRO A 135 -15.83 -1.33 0.15
CA PRO A 135 -17.02 -0.93 0.90
C PRO A 135 -17.32 0.58 0.88
#